data_fca4e5447d590d4478eef4594216dc7b
#
_entry.id   fca4e5447d590d4478eef4594216dc7b
#
_cell.length_a   1.000
_cell.length_b   1.000
_cell.length_c   1.000
_cell.angle_alpha   90.00
_cell.angle_beta   90.00
_cell.angle_gamma   90.00
#
_symmetry.space_group_name_H-M   'P 1'
#
loop_
_entity.id
_entity.type
_entity.pdbx_description
1 polymer ?
#
loop_
_entity_poly.entity_id
_entity_poly.type
_entity_poly.pdbx_seq_one_letter_code
_entity_poly.pdbx_strand_id
1 'polypeptide(L)'
;TNIYMVKVPYTAWAGNEASPVEVKDTYNFLDGLEQRYGVEELGTRERQLFSKLNSIGKNEEALFYQATDEMMGHQYANVQQRTHGTGRLIDKEVTHLSKEWDTKSKQSNKIKVFGMRDEYNTDTAGIIDYNSHAYGFAYLHEDETVKLGNSSGWYAGAVHNRFKFKDIGGSKENQTMLKLGIFKTMSPVTDHNGSLQWTISGEGYVSRNDMHRKYLVVDEIFNAKSDYTTYGVALKNELGYNIRTSERTSIRPYGSLKLEYGRFGSIKEKSGEMRLEVEGNDYYSVKPEVGIEFKYKQPMAVKTTFVTTLGLGYENELGRVGNVKNKARVAYTDADWFNIRGEKDDRKGNFKADLNIGVENQRFGVTFNAGYDTKGKNVRGGLGFRVIY
;
A
#
# COMPACT_ATOMS: atom_id res chain seq x y z
N THR A 1 -42.80 -21.74 -40.98
CA THR A 1 -41.65 -22.24 -40.24
C THR A 1 -41.28 -21.15 -39.20
N ASN A 2 -41.50 -21.38 -37.93
CA ASN A 2 -41.11 -20.47 -36.88
C ASN A 2 -39.64 -20.72 -36.53
N ILE A 3 -38.80 -19.73 -36.67
CA ILE A 3 -37.41 -19.80 -36.24
C ILE A 3 -37.36 -19.24 -34.80
N TYR A 4 -37.04 -20.09 -33.85
CA TYR A 4 -36.80 -19.68 -32.47
C TYR A 4 -35.31 -19.45 -32.27
N MET A 5 -34.92 -18.24 -31.87
CA MET A 5 -33.57 -17.97 -31.45
C MET A 5 -33.47 -18.19 -29.93
N VAL A 6 -32.59 -19.07 -29.52
CA VAL A 6 -32.31 -19.34 -28.11
C VAL A 6 -30.93 -18.81 -27.78
N LYS A 7 -30.83 -17.98 -26.74
CA LYS A 7 -29.55 -17.52 -26.22
C LYS A 7 -28.81 -18.70 -25.58
N VAL A 8 -27.53 -18.85 -25.93
CA VAL A 8 -26.66 -19.81 -25.23
C VAL A 8 -26.37 -19.26 -23.81
N PRO A 9 -26.55 -20.08 -22.77
CA PRO A 9 -26.22 -19.64 -21.42
C PRO A 9 -24.74 -19.21 -21.31
N TYR A 10 -24.44 -18.13 -20.59
CA TYR A 10 -23.05 -17.66 -20.40
C TYR A 10 -22.17 -18.71 -19.77
N THR A 11 -22.71 -19.53 -18.88
CA THR A 11 -21.99 -20.64 -18.23
C THR A 11 -21.47 -21.71 -19.22
N ALA A 12 -22.07 -21.83 -20.39
CA ALA A 12 -21.61 -22.78 -21.43
C ALA A 12 -20.24 -22.38 -22.04
N TRP A 13 -19.77 -21.16 -21.81
CA TRP A 13 -18.49 -20.68 -22.28
C TRP A 13 -17.34 -21.00 -21.32
N ALA A 14 -17.64 -21.38 -20.07
CA ALA A 14 -16.63 -21.76 -19.10
C ALA A 14 -15.89 -23.02 -19.54
N GLY A 15 -14.58 -22.98 -19.53
CA GLY A 15 -13.73 -24.10 -19.94
C GLY A 15 -13.16 -23.99 -21.35
N ASN A 16 -13.62 -23.01 -22.14
CA ASN A 16 -13.09 -22.75 -23.48
C ASN A 16 -12.20 -21.53 -23.56
N GLU A 17 -11.94 -20.92 -22.42
CA GLU A 17 -11.18 -19.67 -22.31
C GLU A 17 -9.66 -19.90 -22.37
N ALA A 18 -8.96 -18.91 -22.89
CA ALA A 18 -7.52 -18.77 -22.76
C ALA A 18 -7.14 -17.89 -21.55
N SER A 19 -8.05 -17.70 -20.61
CA SER A 19 -7.86 -16.87 -19.42
C SER A 19 -6.91 -17.53 -18.42
N PRO A 20 -6.10 -16.77 -17.69
CA PRO A 20 -5.29 -17.28 -16.59
C PRO A 20 -6.11 -17.70 -15.37
N VAL A 21 -7.41 -17.47 -15.39
CA VAL A 21 -8.35 -17.79 -14.30
C VAL A 21 -8.76 -19.27 -14.38
N GLU A 22 -8.92 -19.93 -13.24
CA GLU A 22 -9.40 -21.31 -13.21
C GLU A 22 -10.83 -21.42 -13.73
N VAL A 23 -11.12 -22.51 -14.42
CA VAL A 23 -12.43 -22.80 -15.02
C VAL A 23 -13.58 -22.66 -14.01
N LYS A 24 -13.38 -23.12 -12.77
CA LYS A 24 -14.39 -23.01 -11.71
C LYS A 24 -14.67 -21.55 -11.33
N ASP A 25 -13.65 -20.72 -11.23
CA ASP A 25 -13.80 -19.30 -10.91
C ASP A 25 -14.54 -18.58 -12.05
N THR A 26 -14.18 -18.88 -13.29
CA THR A 26 -14.86 -18.36 -14.48
C THR A 26 -16.32 -18.79 -14.50
N TYR A 27 -16.60 -20.06 -14.22
CA TYR A 27 -17.98 -20.58 -14.17
C TYR A 27 -18.81 -19.84 -13.12
N ASN A 28 -18.29 -19.64 -11.92
CA ASN A 28 -19.02 -18.96 -10.85
C ASN A 28 -19.32 -17.50 -11.20
N PHE A 29 -18.40 -16.81 -11.85
CA PHE A 29 -18.66 -15.48 -12.38
C PHE A 29 -19.74 -15.49 -13.46
N LEU A 30 -19.65 -16.42 -14.43
CA LEU A 30 -20.60 -16.52 -15.53
C LEU A 30 -21.99 -16.92 -15.05
N ASP A 31 -22.09 -17.73 -14.00
CA ASP A 31 -23.35 -18.03 -13.35
C ASP A 31 -24.02 -16.76 -12.78
N GLY A 32 -23.26 -15.93 -12.11
CA GLY A 32 -23.74 -14.62 -11.65
C GLY A 32 -24.14 -13.70 -12.80
N LEU A 33 -23.37 -13.69 -13.86
CA LEU A 33 -23.68 -12.94 -15.08
C LEU A 33 -25.01 -13.39 -15.68
N GLU A 34 -25.24 -14.70 -15.77
CA GLU A 34 -26.49 -15.29 -16.27
C GLU A 34 -27.68 -14.91 -15.40
N GLN A 35 -27.55 -14.93 -14.07
CA GLN A 35 -28.60 -14.55 -13.14
C GLN A 35 -28.98 -13.08 -13.26
N ARG A 36 -28.06 -12.20 -13.64
CA ARG A 36 -28.35 -10.77 -13.85
C ARG A 36 -28.93 -10.47 -15.21
N TYR A 37 -28.86 -11.41 -16.16
CA TYR A 37 -29.40 -11.20 -17.49
C TYR A 37 -30.91 -11.01 -17.44
N GLY A 38 -31.37 -9.91 -18.02
CA GLY A 38 -32.81 -9.59 -18.13
C GLY A 38 -33.46 -9.04 -16.87
N VAL A 39 -32.71 -8.82 -15.78
CA VAL A 39 -33.24 -8.25 -14.52
C VAL A 39 -33.45 -6.75 -14.65
N GLU A 40 -32.53 -6.03 -15.31
CA GLU A 40 -32.61 -4.59 -15.47
C GLU A 40 -33.57 -4.19 -16.62
N GLU A 41 -34.19 -3.02 -16.45
CA GLU A 41 -35.12 -2.48 -17.43
C GLU A 41 -34.43 -2.12 -18.77
N LEU A 42 -35.21 -2.08 -19.83
CA LEU A 42 -34.76 -1.61 -21.13
C LEU A 42 -34.30 -0.16 -21.05
N GLY A 43 -33.18 0.15 -21.73
CA GLY A 43 -32.62 1.49 -21.76
C GLY A 43 -31.57 1.77 -20.67
N THR A 44 -31.38 0.89 -19.69
CA THR A 44 -30.33 1.03 -18.69
C THR A 44 -28.96 0.66 -19.26
N ARG A 45 -27.88 1.14 -18.63
CA ARG A 45 -26.50 0.81 -19.02
C ARG A 45 -26.19 -0.67 -18.85
N GLU A 46 -26.71 -1.33 -17.83
CA GLU A 46 -26.55 -2.78 -17.64
C GLU A 46 -27.18 -3.56 -18.79
N ARG A 47 -28.37 -3.17 -19.24
CA ARG A 47 -28.98 -3.76 -20.44
C ARG A 47 -28.13 -3.57 -21.68
N GLN A 48 -27.49 -2.43 -21.84
CA GLN A 48 -26.55 -2.18 -22.96
C GLN A 48 -25.34 -3.10 -22.89
N LEU A 49 -24.81 -3.35 -21.68
CA LEU A 49 -23.73 -4.31 -21.47
C LEU A 49 -24.11 -5.70 -21.98
N PHE A 50 -25.27 -6.21 -21.60
CA PHE A 50 -25.76 -7.49 -22.08
C PHE A 50 -26.02 -7.52 -23.59
N SER A 51 -26.50 -6.41 -24.15
CA SER A 51 -26.66 -6.27 -25.59
C SER A 51 -25.32 -6.37 -26.32
N LYS A 52 -24.25 -5.79 -25.75
CA LYS A 52 -22.89 -5.92 -26.28
C LYS A 52 -22.41 -7.35 -26.23
N LEU A 53 -22.58 -8.05 -25.10
CA LEU A 53 -22.22 -9.46 -24.98
C LEU A 53 -22.97 -10.35 -25.98
N ASN A 54 -24.26 -10.11 -26.16
CA ASN A 54 -25.09 -10.89 -27.07
C ASN A 54 -24.83 -10.60 -28.55
N SER A 55 -24.13 -9.51 -28.85
CA SER A 55 -23.71 -9.16 -30.23
C SER A 55 -22.46 -9.92 -30.70
N ILE A 56 -21.79 -10.65 -29.79
CA ILE A 56 -20.57 -11.40 -30.12
C ILE A 56 -20.91 -12.58 -31.04
N GLY A 57 -20.26 -12.63 -32.19
CA GLY A 57 -20.47 -13.67 -33.18
C GLY A 57 -19.73 -14.97 -32.85
N LYS A 58 -20.09 -16.04 -33.54
CA LYS A 58 -19.56 -17.40 -33.34
C LYS A 58 -18.03 -17.50 -33.45
N ASN A 59 -17.43 -16.65 -34.29
CA ASN A 59 -15.97 -16.66 -34.51
C ASN A 59 -15.24 -15.57 -33.72
N GLU A 60 -15.92 -14.92 -32.77
CA GLU A 60 -15.42 -13.79 -31.99
C GLU A 60 -15.33 -14.12 -30.50
N GLU A 61 -15.14 -15.39 -30.18
CA GLU A 61 -15.09 -15.90 -28.80
C GLU A 61 -14.07 -15.16 -27.93
N ALA A 62 -12.96 -14.72 -28.53
CA ALA A 62 -11.94 -13.95 -27.81
C ALA A 62 -12.49 -12.67 -27.18
N LEU A 63 -13.47 -12.02 -27.81
CA LEU A 63 -14.11 -10.82 -27.26
C LEU A 63 -14.93 -11.13 -26.01
N PHE A 64 -15.58 -12.28 -25.99
CA PHE A 64 -16.32 -12.75 -24.80
C PHE A 64 -15.38 -13.05 -23.64
N TYR A 65 -14.29 -13.75 -23.88
CA TYR A 65 -13.32 -14.08 -22.83
C TYR A 65 -12.61 -12.84 -22.31
N GLN A 66 -12.29 -11.89 -23.18
CA GLN A 66 -11.74 -10.61 -22.77
C GLN A 66 -12.72 -9.84 -21.90
N ALA A 67 -13.98 -9.75 -22.28
CA ALA A 67 -15.01 -9.08 -21.50
C ALA A 67 -15.19 -9.74 -20.13
N THR A 68 -15.19 -11.06 -20.09
CA THR A 68 -15.29 -11.84 -18.84
C THR A 68 -14.11 -11.53 -17.91
N ASP A 69 -12.90 -11.58 -18.41
CA ASP A 69 -11.70 -11.29 -17.65
C ASP A 69 -11.72 -9.85 -17.11
N GLU A 70 -12.08 -8.90 -17.94
CA GLU A 70 -12.22 -7.48 -17.58
C GLU A 70 -13.26 -7.24 -16.45
N MET A 71 -14.38 -7.96 -16.50
CA MET A 71 -15.47 -7.79 -15.54
C MET A 71 -15.23 -8.48 -14.19
N MET A 72 -14.30 -9.42 -14.09
CA MET A 72 -14.11 -10.23 -12.89
C MET A 72 -13.48 -9.48 -11.71
N GLY A 73 -13.05 -8.23 -11.88
CA GLY A 73 -12.62 -7.39 -10.77
C GLY A 73 -11.20 -7.66 -10.28
N HIS A 74 -10.27 -7.93 -11.17
CA HIS A 74 -8.85 -8.15 -10.85
C HIS A 74 -8.19 -6.95 -10.14
N GLN A 75 -8.79 -5.77 -10.20
CA GLN A 75 -8.37 -4.60 -9.44
C GLN A 75 -8.40 -4.84 -7.92
N TYR A 76 -9.22 -5.77 -7.45
CA TYR A 76 -9.31 -6.14 -6.04
C TYR A 76 -8.28 -7.20 -5.61
N ALA A 77 -7.44 -7.68 -6.52
CA ALA A 77 -6.39 -8.66 -6.21
C ALA A 77 -5.35 -8.11 -5.21
N ASN A 78 -5.07 -6.82 -5.27
CA ASN A 78 -3.97 -6.17 -4.57
C ASN A 78 -4.45 -5.20 -3.48
N VAL A 79 -5.66 -5.34 -2.96
CA VAL A 79 -6.19 -4.44 -1.92
C VAL A 79 -5.27 -4.41 -0.71
N GLN A 80 -4.85 -5.57 -0.22
CA GLN A 80 -3.99 -5.68 0.95
C GLN A 80 -2.62 -5.06 0.69
N GLN A 81 -2.04 -5.31 -0.45
CA GLN A 81 -0.74 -4.77 -0.84
C GLN A 81 -0.77 -3.25 -1.01
N ARG A 82 -1.81 -2.70 -1.61
CA ARG A 82 -1.97 -1.25 -1.75
C ARG A 82 -2.08 -0.57 -0.39
N THR A 83 -2.87 -1.14 0.51
CA THR A 83 -3.03 -0.63 1.88
C THR A 83 -1.72 -0.68 2.66
N HIS A 84 -1.04 -1.81 2.62
CA HIS A 84 0.27 -1.98 3.26
C HIS A 84 1.31 -1.00 2.72
N GLY A 85 1.36 -0.82 1.40
CA GLY A 85 2.26 0.12 0.75
C GLY A 85 2.04 1.58 1.15
N THR A 86 0.79 1.99 1.28
CA THR A 86 0.46 3.34 1.76
C THR A 86 0.92 3.55 3.22
N GLY A 87 0.67 2.57 4.08
CA GLY A 87 1.11 2.62 5.49
C GLY A 87 2.62 2.66 5.63
N ARG A 88 3.37 1.97 4.78
CA ARG A 88 4.84 2.00 4.76
C ARG A 88 5.41 3.38 4.54
N LEU A 89 4.76 4.21 3.74
CA LEU A 89 5.21 5.58 3.53
C LEU A 89 5.21 6.37 4.84
N ILE A 90 4.13 6.30 5.59
CA ILE A 90 4.05 6.96 6.91
C ILE A 90 5.14 6.43 7.83
N ASP A 91 5.32 5.11 7.90
CA ASP A 91 6.31 4.49 8.78
C ASP A 91 7.74 4.94 8.47
N LYS A 92 8.09 5.04 7.20
CA LYS A 92 9.42 5.49 6.76
C LYS A 92 9.65 6.95 7.13
N GLU A 93 8.67 7.81 6.88
CA GLU A 93 8.79 9.23 7.18
C GLU A 93 8.82 9.51 8.68
N VAL A 94 8.05 8.78 9.48
CA VAL A 94 8.10 8.85 10.95
C VAL A 94 9.46 8.36 11.48
N THR A 95 9.99 7.28 10.92
CA THR A 95 11.31 6.76 11.28
C THR A 95 12.39 7.80 11.01
N HIS A 96 12.32 8.51 9.89
CA HIS A 96 13.23 9.62 9.60
C HIS A 96 13.09 10.74 10.61
N LEU A 97 11.88 11.18 10.91
CA LEU A 97 11.63 12.21 11.91
C LEU A 97 12.25 11.88 13.26
N SER A 98 12.17 10.62 13.70
CA SER A 98 12.73 10.20 14.97
C SER A 98 14.26 10.22 15.03
N LYS A 99 14.93 10.18 13.87
CA LYS A 99 16.39 10.04 13.74
C LYS A 99 17.09 11.28 13.18
N GLU A 100 16.34 12.24 12.62
CA GLU A 100 16.91 13.39 11.91
C GLU A 100 17.75 14.31 12.79
N TRP A 101 17.39 14.46 14.06
CA TRP A 101 18.03 15.41 14.97
C TRP A 101 18.64 14.74 16.19
N ASP A 102 19.86 15.13 16.50
CA ASP A 102 20.58 14.64 17.67
C ASP A 102 20.34 15.43 18.94
N THR A 103 19.94 16.69 18.80
CA THR A 103 19.68 17.53 19.97
C THR A 103 18.39 17.10 20.61
N LYS A 104 18.52 16.32 21.67
CA LYS A 104 17.39 15.88 22.47
C LYS A 104 17.07 16.90 23.54
N SER A 105 15.82 17.20 23.69
CA SER A 105 15.32 18.07 24.74
C SER A 105 14.16 17.41 25.46
N LYS A 106 13.73 17.98 26.54
CA LYS A 106 12.59 17.46 27.30
C LYS A 106 11.33 17.32 26.46
N GLN A 107 11.12 18.21 25.50
CA GLN A 107 9.96 18.18 24.62
C GLN A 107 10.36 18.61 23.20
N SER A 108 10.29 17.70 22.28
CA SER A 108 10.56 17.94 20.88
C SER A 108 9.32 17.68 20.04
N ASN A 109 8.96 18.64 19.21
CA ASN A 109 7.85 18.54 18.27
C ASN A 109 8.41 18.62 16.85
N LYS A 110 8.10 17.64 16.04
CA LYS A 110 8.59 17.51 14.67
C LYS A 110 7.42 17.33 13.74
N ILE A 111 7.40 18.03 12.64
CA ILE A 111 6.40 17.89 11.59
C ILE A 111 7.09 17.69 10.24
N LYS A 112 6.50 16.89 9.39
CA LYS A 112 7.02 16.60 8.07
C LYS A 112 5.92 16.54 7.04
N VAL A 113 6.17 17.14 5.87
CA VAL A 113 5.37 16.94 4.66
C VAL A 113 6.19 16.15 3.66
N PHE A 114 5.54 15.24 2.96
CA PHE A 114 6.24 14.29 2.09
C PHE A 114 5.39 13.85 0.92
N GLY A 115 6.06 13.32 -0.10
CA GLY A 115 5.46 12.73 -1.26
C GLY A 115 6.17 11.45 -1.70
N MET A 116 5.48 10.66 -2.50
CA MET A 116 5.96 9.37 -3.00
C MET A 116 5.43 9.11 -4.41
N ARG A 117 6.25 8.47 -5.21
CA ARG A 117 5.85 7.81 -6.44
C ARG A 117 6.25 6.35 -6.38
N ASP A 118 5.33 5.46 -6.75
CA ASP A 118 5.52 4.01 -6.74
C ASP A 118 5.00 3.38 -8.02
N GLU A 119 5.63 2.29 -8.46
CA GLU A 119 5.22 1.48 -9.59
C GLU A 119 5.11 0.02 -9.17
N TYR A 120 3.95 -0.57 -9.39
CA TYR A 120 3.75 -2.00 -9.21
C TYR A 120 3.71 -2.67 -10.58
N ASN A 121 4.68 -3.52 -10.84
CA ASN A 121 4.75 -4.33 -12.04
C ASN A 121 4.90 -5.80 -11.66
N THR A 122 4.14 -6.66 -12.31
CA THR A 122 4.15 -8.09 -12.08
C THR A 122 4.19 -8.86 -13.39
N ASP A 123 4.84 -10.02 -13.37
CA ASP A 123 4.82 -10.97 -14.49
C ASP A 123 3.71 -12.01 -14.31
N THR A 124 2.95 -11.95 -13.22
CA THR A 124 1.88 -12.90 -12.95
C THR A 124 0.66 -12.56 -13.79
N ALA A 125 0.25 -13.50 -14.62
CA ALA A 125 -0.94 -13.34 -15.44
C ALA A 125 -2.21 -13.15 -14.60
N GLY A 126 -3.09 -12.26 -15.03
CA GLY A 126 -4.35 -11.94 -14.35
C GLY A 126 -4.23 -10.92 -13.23
N ILE A 127 -3.04 -10.37 -12.98
CA ILE A 127 -2.85 -9.28 -12.02
C ILE A 127 -2.55 -8.00 -12.77
N ILE A 128 -3.27 -6.93 -12.41
CA ILE A 128 -3.15 -5.64 -13.08
C ILE A 128 -2.05 -4.82 -12.41
N ASP A 129 -1.13 -4.33 -13.23
CA ASP A 129 -0.11 -3.37 -12.81
C ASP A 129 -0.75 -2.02 -12.46
N TYR A 130 -0.09 -1.26 -11.60
CA TYR A 130 -0.54 0.08 -11.25
C TYR A 130 0.61 1.00 -10.87
N ASN A 131 0.36 2.30 -11.00
CA ASN A 131 1.21 3.35 -10.45
C ASN A 131 0.50 4.02 -9.30
N SER A 132 1.25 4.49 -8.31
CA SER A 132 0.71 5.29 -7.23
C SER A 132 1.46 6.59 -7.01
N HIS A 133 0.72 7.61 -6.60
CA HIS A 133 1.25 8.91 -6.19
C HIS A 133 0.61 9.27 -4.86
N ALA A 134 1.44 9.53 -3.88
CA ALA A 134 0.98 9.85 -2.53
C ALA A 134 1.60 11.15 -2.04
N TYR A 135 0.86 11.83 -1.17
CA TYR A 135 1.34 12.96 -0.39
C TYR A 135 0.74 12.90 1.00
N GLY A 136 1.45 13.44 1.95
CA GLY A 136 0.97 13.40 3.31
C GLY A 136 1.79 14.25 4.25
N PHE A 137 1.43 14.14 5.52
CA PHE A 137 2.18 14.77 6.60
C PHE A 137 2.26 13.82 7.79
N ALA A 138 3.28 14.03 8.61
CA ALA A 138 3.46 13.32 9.87
C ALA A 138 3.87 14.30 10.97
N TYR A 139 3.44 13.98 12.17
CA TYR A 139 3.80 14.70 13.39
C TYR A 139 4.38 13.72 14.39
N LEU A 140 5.45 14.09 15.06
CA LEU A 140 6.08 13.30 16.09
C LEU A 140 6.38 14.16 17.31
N HIS A 141 5.91 13.71 18.46
CA HIS A 141 6.23 14.28 19.77
C HIS A 141 7.12 13.31 20.54
N GLU A 142 8.24 13.81 21.05
CA GLU A 142 9.22 13.01 21.76
C GLU A 142 9.61 13.70 23.06
N ASP A 143 9.53 12.95 24.17
CA ASP A 143 9.98 13.37 25.48
C ASP A 143 11.24 12.58 25.87
N GLU A 144 12.32 13.28 26.18
CA GLU A 144 13.51 12.65 26.73
C GLU A 144 13.42 12.55 28.25
N THR A 145 13.66 11.34 28.75
CA THR A 145 13.66 11.09 30.20
C THR A 145 14.96 11.53 30.87
N VAL A 146 14.97 11.56 32.19
CA VAL A 146 16.13 11.95 33.00
C VAL A 146 17.39 11.15 32.67
N LYS A 147 17.23 9.90 32.22
CA LYS A 147 18.35 9.06 31.81
C LYS A 147 18.67 9.29 30.33
N LEU A 148 19.90 9.73 30.07
CA LEU A 148 20.37 10.00 28.70
C LEU A 148 20.16 8.81 27.76
N GLY A 149 19.62 9.05 26.60
CA GLY A 149 19.34 8.04 25.58
C GLY A 149 18.01 7.30 25.73
N ASN A 150 17.25 7.58 26.78
CA ASN A 150 15.88 7.08 26.92
C ASN A 150 14.89 8.15 26.49
N SER A 151 13.96 7.76 25.62
CA SER A 151 12.89 8.66 25.19
C SER A 151 11.60 7.88 24.98
N SER A 152 10.51 8.59 25.03
CA SER A 152 9.19 8.06 24.68
C SER A 152 8.40 9.14 23.94
N GLY A 153 7.44 8.71 23.18
CA GLY A 153 6.64 9.65 22.42
C GLY A 153 5.50 9.00 21.67
N TRP A 154 4.86 9.82 20.86
CA TRP A 154 3.79 9.40 19.99
C TRP A 154 3.90 10.10 18.64
N TYR A 155 3.29 9.52 17.64
CA TYR A 155 3.23 10.09 16.30
C TYR A 155 1.86 9.90 15.67
N ALA A 156 1.55 10.78 14.74
CA ALA A 156 0.39 10.70 13.89
C ALA A 156 0.80 11.02 12.45
N GLY A 157 0.17 10.35 11.51
CA GLY A 157 0.40 10.60 10.11
C GLY A 157 -0.88 10.45 9.31
N ALA A 158 -0.99 11.24 8.24
CA ALA A 158 -2.07 11.12 7.28
C ALA A 158 -1.49 11.14 5.86
N VAL A 159 -2.01 10.27 5.01
CA VAL A 159 -1.58 10.12 3.62
C VAL A 159 -2.78 10.01 2.72
N HIS A 160 -2.73 10.72 1.61
CA HIS A 160 -3.62 10.51 0.48
C HIS A 160 -2.83 9.88 -0.64
N ASN A 161 -3.25 8.69 -1.09
CA ASN A 161 -2.60 7.95 -2.15
C ASN A 161 -3.57 7.73 -3.31
N ARG A 162 -3.10 7.97 -4.51
CA ARG A 162 -3.87 7.79 -5.74
C ARG A 162 -3.25 6.70 -6.56
N PHE A 163 -4.01 5.64 -6.82
CA PHE A 163 -3.62 4.51 -7.66
C PHE A 163 -4.25 4.66 -9.06
N LYS A 164 -3.42 4.44 -10.07
CA LYS A 164 -3.85 4.36 -11.46
C LYS A 164 -3.50 2.98 -11.99
N PHE A 165 -4.52 2.20 -12.32
CA PHE A 165 -4.33 0.87 -12.88
C PHE A 165 -3.98 0.96 -14.37
N LYS A 166 -3.13 0.05 -14.81
CA LYS A 166 -2.70 -0.09 -16.20
C LYS A 166 -3.60 -1.08 -16.95
N ASP A 167 -4.87 -1.03 -16.70
CA ASP A 167 -5.88 -1.79 -17.43
C ASP A 167 -6.41 -0.99 -18.63
N ILE A 168 -7.16 -1.65 -19.51
CA ILE A 168 -7.68 -1.01 -20.72
C ILE A 168 -8.64 0.12 -20.35
N GLY A 169 -9.47 -0.06 -19.36
CA GLY A 169 -10.45 0.93 -18.91
C GLY A 169 -9.86 2.12 -18.16
N GLY A 170 -8.65 1.99 -17.65
CA GLY A 170 -8.03 3.02 -16.82
C GLY A 170 -8.69 3.17 -15.45
N SER A 171 -8.86 2.08 -14.72
CA SER A 171 -9.40 2.07 -13.36
C SER A 171 -8.55 2.90 -12.41
N LYS A 172 -9.17 3.47 -11.38
CA LYS A 172 -8.52 4.33 -10.39
C LYS A 172 -9.00 4.01 -8.98
N GLU A 173 -8.12 4.21 -8.01
CA GLU A 173 -8.48 4.16 -6.58
C GLU A 173 -7.84 5.31 -5.84
N ASN A 174 -8.60 5.95 -4.97
CA ASN A 174 -8.10 6.96 -4.03
C ASN A 174 -8.17 6.39 -2.62
N GLN A 175 -7.08 6.52 -1.88
CA GLN A 175 -6.97 6.04 -0.51
C GLN A 175 -6.53 7.18 0.40
N THR A 176 -7.24 7.37 1.51
CA THR A 176 -6.83 8.29 2.57
C THR A 176 -6.64 7.47 3.85
N MET A 177 -5.43 7.53 4.41
CA MET A 177 -5.06 6.76 5.60
C MET A 177 -4.66 7.68 6.73
N LEU A 178 -5.12 7.35 7.93
CA LEU A 178 -4.70 7.95 9.19
C LEU A 178 -4.01 6.88 10.02
N LYS A 179 -2.83 7.18 10.55
CA LYS A 179 -2.04 6.29 11.41
C LYS A 179 -1.64 7.01 12.68
N LEU A 180 -1.78 6.30 13.80
CA LEU A 180 -1.37 6.76 15.14
C LEU A 180 -0.46 5.71 15.74
N GLY A 181 0.59 6.15 16.45
CA GLY A 181 1.51 5.24 17.10
C GLY A 181 2.15 5.82 18.35
N ILE A 182 2.72 4.93 19.14
CA ILE A 182 3.50 5.24 20.32
C ILE A 182 4.84 4.51 20.23
N PHE A 183 5.87 5.07 20.82
CA PHE A 183 7.18 4.44 20.85
C PHE A 183 7.94 4.74 22.13
N LYS A 184 8.91 3.87 22.42
CA LYS A 184 9.87 4.04 23.49
C LYS A 184 11.25 3.60 23.03
N THR A 185 12.24 4.44 23.27
CA THR A 185 13.66 4.15 23.01
C THR A 185 14.41 4.02 24.33
N MET A 186 15.22 2.99 24.45
CA MET A 186 16.05 2.70 25.62
C MET A 186 17.49 2.53 25.15
N SER A 187 18.44 3.01 25.98
CA SER A 187 19.87 2.81 25.77
C SER A 187 20.45 2.01 26.94
N PRO A 188 20.31 0.66 26.93
CA PRO A 188 20.75 -0.17 28.05
C PRO A 188 22.27 -0.23 28.22
N VAL A 189 23.03 -0.01 27.14
CA VAL A 189 24.49 -0.04 27.15
C VAL A 189 25.02 1.23 26.48
N THR A 190 25.83 2.00 27.19
CA THR A 190 26.50 3.19 26.67
C THR A 190 27.94 3.18 27.15
N ASP A 191 28.90 3.34 26.22
CA ASP A 191 30.32 3.48 26.50
C ASP A 191 30.89 4.71 25.79
N HIS A 192 32.22 4.93 25.86
CA HIS A 192 32.90 6.07 25.26
C HIS A 192 32.78 6.11 23.72
N ASN A 193 32.65 4.95 23.07
CA ASN A 193 32.69 4.80 21.61
C ASN A 193 31.32 4.56 21.00
N GLY A 194 30.29 4.23 21.78
CA GLY A 194 29.00 3.94 21.23
C GLY A 194 27.91 3.69 22.26
N SER A 195 26.70 3.50 21.75
CA SER A 195 25.53 3.18 22.56
C SER A 195 24.62 2.21 21.82
N LEU A 196 24.12 1.21 22.56
CA LEU A 196 23.07 0.35 22.07
C LEU A 196 21.72 1.04 22.28
N GLN A 197 20.93 1.11 21.21
CA GLN A 197 19.58 1.67 21.25
C GLN A 197 18.57 0.60 20.91
N TRP A 198 17.54 0.50 21.72
CA TRP A 198 16.41 -0.39 21.51
C TRP A 198 15.14 0.43 21.43
N THR A 199 14.46 0.39 20.28
CA THR A 199 13.21 1.09 20.06
C THR A 199 12.08 0.10 19.86
N ILE A 200 11.02 0.24 20.65
CA ILE A 200 9.78 -0.50 20.53
C ILE A 200 8.70 0.46 20.13
N SER A 201 7.91 0.13 19.12
CA SER A 201 6.77 0.94 18.69
C SER A 201 5.54 0.09 18.42
N GLY A 202 4.38 0.67 18.69
CA GLY A 202 3.08 0.11 18.35
C GLY A 202 2.24 1.15 17.65
N GLU A 203 1.48 0.74 16.65
CA GLU A 203 0.68 1.64 15.83
C GLU A 203 -0.64 1.01 15.39
N GLY A 204 -1.59 1.86 15.05
CA GLY A 204 -2.84 1.49 14.44
C GLY A 204 -3.16 2.43 13.29
N TYR A 205 -3.86 1.93 12.28
CA TYR A 205 -4.31 2.74 11.16
C TYR A 205 -5.73 2.42 10.76
N VAL A 206 -6.34 3.39 10.10
CA VAL A 206 -7.62 3.28 9.42
C VAL A 206 -7.50 4.00 8.09
N SER A 207 -8.09 3.44 7.04
CA SER A 207 -8.16 4.10 5.75
C SER A 207 -9.53 4.01 5.13
N ARG A 208 -9.86 5.00 4.32
CA ARG A 208 -11.02 5.01 3.44
C ARG A 208 -10.52 4.94 2.00
N ASN A 209 -11.17 4.07 1.22
CA ASN A 209 -10.78 3.80 -0.16
C ASN A 209 -11.99 3.99 -1.07
N ASP A 210 -11.78 4.71 -2.18
CA ASP A 210 -12.77 4.91 -3.23
C ASP A 210 -12.24 4.29 -4.52
N MET A 211 -12.87 3.20 -4.96
CA MET A 211 -12.51 2.48 -6.18
C MET A 211 -13.44 2.87 -7.31
N HIS A 212 -12.86 3.22 -8.45
CA HIS A 212 -13.57 3.41 -9.70
C HIS A 212 -13.05 2.40 -10.72
N ARG A 213 -13.71 1.27 -10.79
CA ARG A 213 -13.38 0.18 -11.70
C ARG A 213 -13.99 0.46 -13.07
N LYS A 214 -13.19 0.35 -14.13
CA LYS A 214 -13.58 0.53 -15.52
C LYS A 214 -13.15 -0.68 -16.32
N TYR A 215 -14.05 -1.20 -17.13
CA TYR A 215 -13.81 -2.44 -17.86
C TYR A 215 -14.40 -2.38 -19.26
N LEU A 216 -13.62 -2.92 -20.21
CA LEU A 216 -14.01 -3.00 -21.60
C LEU A 216 -14.93 -4.20 -21.84
N VAL A 217 -16.08 -3.96 -22.43
CA VAL A 217 -16.97 -5.01 -22.92
C VAL A 217 -17.17 -4.79 -24.42
N VAL A 218 -16.56 -5.65 -25.22
CA VAL A 218 -16.52 -5.59 -26.69
C VAL A 218 -15.82 -4.33 -27.19
N ASP A 219 -16.51 -3.20 -27.27
CA ASP A 219 -16.02 -1.93 -27.81
C ASP A 219 -16.37 -0.73 -26.92
N GLU A 220 -16.94 -0.95 -25.75
CA GLU A 220 -17.42 0.10 -24.84
C GLU A 220 -16.91 -0.10 -23.43
N ILE A 221 -16.58 1.01 -22.78
CA ILE A 221 -16.12 1.02 -21.38
C ILE A 221 -17.31 1.18 -20.45
N PHE A 222 -17.51 0.20 -19.58
CA PHE A 222 -18.47 0.24 -18.47
C PHE A 222 -17.72 0.47 -17.17
N ASN A 223 -18.45 0.81 -16.12
CA ASN A 223 -17.83 1.13 -14.85
C ASN A 223 -18.65 0.66 -13.65
N ALA A 224 -17.96 0.50 -12.53
CA ALA A 224 -18.55 0.26 -11.21
C ALA A 224 -17.74 1.00 -10.16
N LYS A 225 -18.42 1.51 -9.14
CA LYS A 225 -17.80 2.27 -8.05
C LYS A 225 -18.07 1.62 -6.71
N SER A 226 -17.07 1.63 -5.85
CA SER A 226 -17.17 1.17 -4.46
C SER A 226 -16.39 2.09 -3.54
N ASP A 227 -16.80 2.10 -2.27
CA ASP A 227 -15.98 2.60 -1.19
C ASP A 227 -15.88 1.52 -0.10
N TYR A 228 -14.73 1.46 0.57
CA TYR A 228 -14.48 0.49 1.62
C TYR A 228 -13.46 1.03 2.62
N THR A 229 -13.41 0.40 3.77
CA THR A 229 -12.52 0.78 4.87
C THR A 229 -11.49 -0.32 5.11
N THR A 230 -10.25 0.07 5.35
CA THR A 230 -9.19 -0.81 5.83
C THR A 230 -8.70 -0.36 7.19
N TYR A 231 -8.26 -1.28 8.02
CA TYR A 231 -7.73 -0.99 9.35
C TYR A 231 -6.72 -2.05 9.75
N GLY A 232 -5.83 -1.69 10.67
CA GLY A 232 -4.83 -2.63 11.13
C GLY A 232 -4.00 -2.11 12.30
N VAL A 233 -3.16 -2.99 12.81
CA VAL A 233 -2.23 -2.74 13.91
C VAL A 233 -0.86 -3.29 13.58
N ALA A 234 0.18 -2.69 14.14
CA ALA A 234 1.55 -3.16 13.95
C ALA A 234 2.40 -2.97 15.20
N LEU A 235 3.39 -3.83 15.35
CA LEU A 235 4.44 -3.74 16.36
C LEU A 235 5.80 -3.79 15.67
N LYS A 236 6.73 -2.96 16.10
CA LYS A 236 8.10 -2.93 15.58
C LYS A 236 9.11 -2.93 16.71
N ASN A 237 10.16 -3.74 16.57
CA ASN A 237 11.35 -3.73 17.41
C ASN A 237 12.55 -3.40 16.54
N GLU A 238 13.37 -2.46 16.97
CA GLU A 238 14.61 -2.10 16.31
C GLU A 238 15.75 -2.05 17.31
N LEU A 239 16.84 -2.73 16.99
CA LEU A 239 18.11 -2.65 17.71
C LEU A 239 19.15 -1.98 16.81
N GLY A 240 19.79 -0.94 17.31
CA GLY A 240 20.86 -0.26 16.61
C GLY A 240 22.02 0.02 17.55
N TYR A 241 23.23 -0.05 17.01
CA TYR A 241 24.44 0.27 17.76
C TYR A 241 25.10 1.50 17.12
N ASN A 242 25.05 2.63 17.82
CA ASN A 242 25.63 3.87 17.35
C ASN A 242 27.12 3.92 17.72
N ILE A 243 27.99 3.95 16.69
CA ILE A 243 29.46 3.96 16.84
C ILE A 243 29.96 5.32 16.42
N ARG A 244 30.63 6.01 17.34
CA ARG A 244 31.30 7.28 17.03
C ARG A 244 32.64 6.98 16.39
N THR A 245 32.81 7.33 15.11
CA THR A 245 34.04 7.08 14.35
C THR A 245 34.98 8.28 14.35
N SER A 246 34.46 9.50 14.56
CA SER A 246 35.21 10.73 14.76
C SER A 246 34.37 11.76 15.49
N GLU A 247 34.92 12.96 15.71
CA GLU A 247 34.15 14.05 16.34
C GLU A 247 32.91 14.46 15.54
N ARG A 248 32.90 14.19 14.22
CA ARG A 248 31.86 14.64 13.30
C ARG A 248 31.13 13.52 12.61
N THR A 249 31.61 12.30 12.72
CA THR A 249 31.05 11.14 12.00
C THR A 249 30.63 10.05 12.95
N SER A 250 29.56 9.38 12.64
CA SER A 250 29.09 8.19 13.31
C SER A 250 28.52 7.18 12.34
N ILE A 251 28.54 5.91 12.72
CA ILE A 251 27.99 4.79 11.96
C ILE A 251 27.02 4.05 12.88
N ARG A 252 25.87 3.72 12.39
CA ARG A 252 24.85 2.97 13.13
C ARG A 252 24.37 1.77 12.34
N PRO A 253 24.95 0.56 12.53
CA PRO A 253 24.31 -0.67 12.09
C PRO A 253 23.05 -0.94 12.92
N TYR A 254 22.01 -1.49 12.27
CA TYR A 254 20.76 -1.80 12.94
C TYR A 254 20.09 -3.04 12.34
N GLY A 255 19.25 -3.65 13.13
CA GLY A 255 18.31 -4.69 12.69
C GLY A 255 16.94 -4.43 13.29
N SER A 256 15.90 -4.73 12.54
CA SER A 256 14.53 -4.56 13.00
C SER A 256 13.63 -5.70 12.54
N LEU A 257 12.54 -5.88 13.28
CA LEU A 257 11.44 -6.76 12.92
C LEU A 257 10.13 -6.02 13.11
N LYS A 258 9.33 -5.94 12.05
CA LYS A 258 7.99 -5.37 12.07
C LYS A 258 6.96 -6.44 11.80
N LEU A 259 5.96 -6.51 12.69
CA LEU A 259 4.79 -7.37 12.57
C LEU A 259 3.56 -6.49 12.36
N GLU A 260 2.80 -6.75 11.32
CA GLU A 260 1.59 -6.00 11.00
C GLU A 260 0.44 -6.96 10.68
N TYR A 261 -0.73 -6.63 11.17
CA TYR A 261 -1.99 -7.27 10.80
C TYR A 261 -2.95 -6.20 10.32
N GLY A 262 -3.55 -6.42 9.16
CA GLY A 262 -4.53 -5.53 8.60
C GLY A 262 -5.70 -6.28 7.98
N ARG A 263 -6.82 -5.57 7.82
CA ARG A 263 -8.05 -6.14 7.28
C ARG A 263 -8.83 -5.07 6.52
N PHE A 264 -9.53 -5.47 5.49
CA PHE A 264 -10.58 -4.69 4.86
C PHE A 264 -11.94 -5.36 5.07
N GLY A 265 -12.98 -4.57 5.25
CA GLY A 265 -14.36 -5.05 5.34
C GLY A 265 -14.93 -5.44 3.98
N SER A 266 -16.12 -6.02 3.97
CA SER A 266 -16.83 -6.34 2.72
C SER A 266 -16.90 -5.14 1.79
N ILE A 267 -16.60 -5.37 0.52
CA ILE A 267 -16.72 -4.37 -0.53
C ILE A 267 -17.99 -4.67 -1.32
N LYS A 268 -18.89 -3.70 -1.38
CA LYS A 268 -20.10 -3.78 -2.22
C LYS A 268 -20.08 -2.62 -3.19
N GLU A 269 -19.99 -2.93 -4.46
CA GLU A 269 -20.06 -1.90 -5.49
C GLU A 269 -21.44 -1.26 -5.48
N LYS A 270 -21.47 0.06 -5.32
CA LYS A 270 -22.73 0.83 -5.07
C LYS A 270 -23.40 1.29 -6.34
N SER A 271 -22.63 1.53 -7.38
CA SER A 271 -23.11 2.06 -8.65
C SER A 271 -22.37 1.44 -9.81
N GLY A 272 -22.98 1.52 -10.97
CA GLY A 272 -22.42 1.00 -12.21
C GLY A 272 -23.15 -0.24 -12.71
N GLU A 273 -22.61 -0.75 -13.79
CA GLU A 273 -23.08 -1.95 -14.47
C GLU A 273 -22.39 -3.15 -13.84
N MET A 274 -22.73 -4.33 -14.01
CA MET A 274 -22.08 -5.56 -13.52
C MET A 274 -21.31 -5.38 -12.18
N ARG A 275 -22.03 -5.05 -11.14
CA ARG A 275 -21.50 -4.82 -9.80
C ARG A 275 -21.01 -6.11 -9.18
N LEU A 276 -19.91 -5.99 -8.44
CA LEU A 276 -19.33 -7.09 -7.67
C LEU A 276 -19.47 -6.86 -6.18
N GLU A 277 -19.49 -7.94 -5.44
CA GLU A 277 -19.36 -7.99 -4.01
C GLU A 277 -18.07 -8.74 -3.68
N VAL A 278 -17.21 -8.15 -2.85
CA VAL A 278 -15.94 -8.75 -2.43
C VAL A 278 -16.01 -9.02 -0.94
N GLU A 279 -15.74 -10.27 -0.54
CA GLU A 279 -15.70 -10.65 0.87
C GLU A 279 -14.51 -10.00 1.58
N GLY A 280 -14.74 -9.48 2.78
CA GLY A 280 -13.68 -8.94 3.62
C GLY A 280 -12.57 -9.96 3.85
N ASN A 281 -11.33 -9.50 3.84
CA ASN A 281 -10.16 -10.35 4.03
C ASN A 281 -9.06 -9.60 4.76
N ASP A 282 -8.07 -10.32 5.24
CA ASP A 282 -6.96 -9.81 6.02
C ASP A 282 -5.62 -10.05 5.33
N TYR A 283 -4.59 -9.46 5.90
CA TYR A 283 -3.20 -9.75 5.60
C TYR A 283 -2.36 -9.68 6.88
N TYR A 284 -1.21 -10.32 6.86
CA TYR A 284 -0.20 -10.16 7.89
C TYR A 284 1.17 -9.99 7.24
N SER A 285 1.94 -9.06 7.78
CA SER A 285 3.29 -8.74 7.34
C SER A 285 4.28 -9.12 8.43
N VAL A 286 5.34 -9.81 8.04
CA VAL A 286 6.49 -10.12 8.89
C VAL A 286 7.72 -9.62 8.13
N LYS A 287 8.28 -8.50 8.59
CA LYS A 287 9.29 -7.78 7.82
C LYS A 287 10.57 -7.58 8.63
N PRO A 288 11.54 -8.51 8.53
CA PRO A 288 12.88 -8.29 9.03
C PRO A 288 13.63 -7.29 8.13
N GLU A 289 14.45 -6.46 8.77
CA GLU A 289 15.29 -5.48 8.10
C GLU A 289 16.66 -5.43 8.74
N VAL A 290 17.69 -5.27 7.93
CA VAL A 290 19.04 -4.95 8.38
C VAL A 290 19.57 -3.76 7.58
N GLY A 291 20.37 -2.93 8.20
CA GLY A 291 20.90 -1.77 7.53
C GLY A 291 22.00 -1.07 8.30
N ILE A 292 22.49 0.00 7.71
CA ILE A 292 23.52 0.85 8.25
C ILE A 292 23.22 2.31 7.94
N GLU A 293 23.45 3.17 8.91
CA GLU A 293 23.28 4.60 8.79
C GLU A 293 24.64 5.30 9.00
N PHE A 294 24.94 6.22 8.10
CA PHE A 294 26.15 7.07 8.19
C PHE A 294 25.69 8.50 8.50
N LYS A 295 26.25 9.09 9.52
CA LYS A 295 25.91 10.46 9.94
C LYS A 295 27.16 11.33 9.95
N TYR A 296 27.05 12.52 9.36
CA TYR A 296 28.08 13.55 9.37
C TYR A 296 27.48 14.86 9.91
N LYS A 297 28.19 15.47 10.87
CA LYS A 297 27.83 16.75 11.46
C LYS A 297 28.91 17.79 11.19
N GLN A 298 28.50 18.94 10.67
CA GLN A 298 29.38 20.09 10.46
C GLN A 298 28.91 21.25 11.32
N PRO A 299 29.64 21.63 12.39
CA PRO A 299 29.34 22.85 13.12
C PRO A 299 29.49 24.07 12.21
N MET A 300 28.52 24.95 12.27
CA MET A 300 28.51 26.24 11.57
C MET A 300 28.57 27.38 12.58
N ALA A 301 28.57 28.64 12.12
CA ALA A 301 28.55 29.80 13.02
C ALA A 301 27.27 29.82 13.88
N VAL A 302 27.41 30.31 15.13
CA VAL A 302 26.30 30.63 16.05
C VAL A 302 25.40 29.41 16.38
N LYS A 303 25.99 28.40 17.03
CA LYS A 303 25.24 27.24 17.56
C LYS A 303 24.37 26.51 16.53
N THR A 304 24.72 26.61 15.27
CA THR A 304 24.03 25.96 14.15
C THR A 304 24.86 24.78 13.67
N THR A 305 24.20 23.64 13.40
CA THR A 305 24.87 22.45 12.92
C THR A 305 24.22 21.99 11.63
N PHE A 306 25.04 21.67 10.65
CA PHE A 306 24.63 20.98 9.42
C PHE A 306 24.77 19.49 9.63
N VAL A 307 23.72 18.73 9.34
CA VAL A 307 23.68 17.27 9.53
C VAL A 307 23.31 16.59 8.23
N THR A 308 24.08 15.59 7.85
CA THR A 308 23.80 14.71 6.71
C THR A 308 23.74 13.28 7.21
N THR A 309 22.71 12.55 6.83
CA THR A 309 22.55 11.12 7.14
C THR A 309 22.27 10.35 5.88
N LEU A 310 23.04 9.29 5.64
CA LEU A 310 22.81 8.34 4.57
C LEU A 310 22.49 6.99 5.19
N GLY A 311 21.30 6.45 4.88
CA GLY A 311 20.86 5.13 5.30
C GLY A 311 20.81 4.16 4.14
N LEU A 312 21.36 2.95 4.33
CA LEU A 312 21.26 1.85 3.39
C LEU A 312 20.66 0.65 4.14
N GLY A 313 19.68 0.03 3.56
CA GLY A 313 19.00 -1.09 4.20
C GLY A 313 18.51 -2.15 3.23
N TYR A 314 18.27 -3.32 3.79
CA TYR A 314 17.63 -4.43 3.10
C TYR A 314 16.51 -4.98 3.98
N GLU A 315 15.33 -5.12 3.41
CA GLU A 315 14.18 -5.71 4.08
C GLU A 315 13.57 -6.81 3.22
N ASN A 316 12.90 -7.77 3.86
CA ASN A 316 12.19 -8.84 3.17
C ASN A 316 10.79 -9.03 3.77
N GLU A 317 9.82 -9.35 2.93
CA GLU A 317 8.47 -9.68 3.36
C GLU A 317 8.33 -11.20 3.48
N LEU A 318 8.14 -11.68 4.71
CA LEU A 318 7.94 -13.11 5.00
C LEU A 318 6.48 -13.46 5.27
N GLY A 319 5.62 -12.47 5.35
CA GLY A 319 4.21 -12.63 5.62
C GLY A 319 3.38 -12.88 4.35
N ARG A 320 2.10 -12.61 4.46
CA ARG A 320 1.12 -12.81 3.41
C ARG A 320 0.40 -11.50 3.13
N VAL A 321 0.89 -10.75 2.16
CA VAL A 321 0.39 -9.41 1.80
C VAL A 321 -0.10 -9.38 0.35
N GLY A 322 0.76 -9.67 -0.62
CA GLY A 322 0.43 -9.62 -2.05
C GLY A 322 -0.04 -10.95 -2.63
N ASN A 323 0.18 -12.07 -1.94
CA ASN A 323 -0.15 -13.41 -2.38
C ASN A 323 -1.48 -13.95 -1.81
N VAL A 324 -2.36 -13.07 -1.41
CA VAL A 324 -3.66 -13.40 -0.81
C VAL A 324 -4.72 -13.59 -1.89
N LYS A 325 -5.58 -14.58 -1.71
CA LYS A 325 -6.77 -14.76 -2.53
C LYS A 325 -7.94 -14.00 -1.91
N ASN A 326 -8.57 -13.14 -2.69
CA ASN A 326 -9.82 -12.49 -2.32
C ASN A 326 -10.99 -13.19 -3.02
N LYS A 327 -12.14 -13.22 -2.38
CA LYS A 327 -13.34 -13.84 -2.92
C LYS A 327 -14.33 -12.77 -3.36
N ALA A 328 -14.87 -12.93 -4.55
CA ALA A 328 -15.88 -12.04 -5.11
C ALA A 328 -17.04 -12.83 -5.71
N ARG A 329 -18.16 -12.16 -5.87
CA ARG A 329 -19.30 -12.64 -6.64
C ARG A 329 -20.04 -11.48 -7.27
N VAL A 330 -20.82 -11.80 -8.30
CA VAL A 330 -21.72 -10.81 -8.89
C VAL A 330 -22.79 -10.42 -7.85
N ALA A 331 -22.93 -9.13 -7.62
CA ALA A 331 -23.88 -8.60 -6.63
C ALA A 331 -25.33 -8.93 -7.03
N TYR A 332 -26.18 -9.09 -6.03
CA TYR A 332 -27.62 -9.38 -6.18
C TYR A 332 -27.90 -10.73 -6.89
N THR A 333 -27.03 -11.70 -6.70
CA THR A 333 -27.18 -13.06 -7.23
C THR A 333 -26.91 -14.10 -6.14
N ASP A 334 -27.34 -15.34 -6.37
CA ASP A 334 -27.05 -16.49 -5.52
C ASP A 334 -25.86 -17.31 -6.06
N ALA A 335 -25.07 -16.76 -6.97
CA ALA A 335 -23.90 -17.41 -7.51
C ALA A 335 -22.84 -17.67 -6.43
N ASP A 336 -22.09 -18.74 -6.58
CA ASP A 336 -20.97 -19.04 -5.71
C ASP A 336 -19.84 -18.02 -5.86
N TRP A 337 -19.04 -17.88 -4.81
CA TRP A 337 -17.86 -17.01 -4.80
C TRP A 337 -16.78 -17.54 -5.76
N PHE A 338 -16.14 -16.64 -6.47
CA PHE A 338 -14.95 -16.96 -7.25
C PHE A 338 -13.72 -16.27 -6.65
N ASN A 339 -12.54 -16.82 -6.90
CA ASN A 339 -11.30 -16.30 -6.36
C ASN A 339 -10.71 -15.23 -7.29
N ILE A 340 -10.30 -14.12 -6.69
CA ILE A 340 -9.40 -13.14 -7.29
C ILE A 340 -8.02 -13.37 -6.65
N ARG A 341 -7.07 -13.86 -7.45
CA ARG A 341 -5.76 -14.30 -6.97
C ARG A 341 -4.75 -13.16 -7.00
N GLY A 342 -3.94 -13.08 -5.94
CA GLY A 342 -2.78 -12.22 -5.89
C GLY A 342 -1.53 -12.87 -6.50
N GLU A 343 -0.38 -12.26 -6.27
CA GLU A 343 0.93 -12.78 -6.69
C GLU A 343 1.16 -14.21 -6.19
N LYS A 344 1.83 -15.02 -7.00
CA LYS A 344 2.22 -16.38 -6.57
C LYS A 344 3.28 -16.35 -5.48
N ASP A 345 4.25 -15.48 -5.61
CA ASP A 345 5.31 -15.27 -4.63
C ASP A 345 5.61 -13.77 -4.49
N ASP A 346 5.19 -13.21 -3.35
CA ASP A 346 5.39 -11.82 -3.00
C ASP A 346 6.64 -11.60 -2.13
N ARG A 347 7.35 -12.66 -1.78
CA ARG A 347 8.53 -12.60 -0.92
C ARG A 347 9.75 -12.13 -1.69
N LYS A 348 9.74 -10.85 -2.08
CA LYS A 348 10.86 -10.19 -2.75
C LYS A 348 11.59 -9.28 -1.78
N GLY A 349 12.91 -9.36 -1.81
CA GLY A 349 13.75 -8.44 -1.07
C GLY A 349 13.63 -7.02 -1.61
N ASN A 350 13.86 -6.05 -0.73
CA ASN A 350 13.85 -4.64 -1.05
C ASN A 350 15.12 -3.99 -0.52
N PHE A 351 15.92 -3.40 -1.40
CA PHE A 351 16.99 -2.51 -1.03
C PHE A 351 16.48 -1.08 -0.98
N LYS A 352 16.84 -0.37 0.07
CA LYS A 352 16.48 1.03 0.26
C LYS A 352 17.68 1.90 0.54
N ALA A 353 17.64 3.11 0.04
CA ALA A 353 18.62 4.15 0.30
C ALA A 353 17.88 5.45 0.65
N ASP A 354 18.30 6.09 1.72
CA ASP A 354 17.69 7.32 2.21
C ASP A 354 18.77 8.35 2.51
N LEU A 355 18.60 9.57 2.03
CA LEU A 355 19.47 10.70 2.28
C LEU A 355 18.70 11.80 2.99
N ASN A 356 19.20 12.23 4.14
CA ASN A 356 18.67 13.36 4.88
C ASN A 356 19.75 14.46 4.99
N ILE A 357 19.36 15.69 4.72
CA ILE A 357 20.20 16.87 4.87
C ILE A 357 19.43 17.87 5.69
N GLY A 358 20.02 18.38 6.75
CA GLY A 358 19.36 19.30 7.65
C GLY A 358 20.28 20.34 8.26
N VAL A 359 19.66 21.41 8.69
CA VAL A 359 20.29 22.47 9.48
C VAL A 359 19.49 22.64 10.75
N GLU A 360 20.17 22.59 11.89
CA GLU A 360 19.53 22.73 13.19
C GLU A 360 20.26 23.67 14.12
N ASN A 361 19.50 24.32 14.98
CA ASN A 361 20.02 25.04 16.15
C ASN A 361 19.33 24.50 17.41
N GLN A 362 19.49 25.18 18.53
CA GLN A 362 18.93 24.71 19.81
C GLN A 362 17.39 24.68 19.85
N ARG A 363 16.72 25.47 19.00
CA ARG A 363 15.25 25.63 19.02
C ARG A 363 14.56 25.19 17.74
N PHE A 364 15.22 25.29 16.60
CA PHE A 364 14.64 25.05 15.30
C PHE A 364 15.51 24.12 14.48
N GLY A 365 14.89 23.36 13.62
CA GLY A 365 15.56 22.57 12.62
C GLY A 365 14.72 22.44 11.37
N VAL A 366 15.40 22.37 10.23
CA VAL A 366 14.80 22.13 8.92
C VAL A 366 15.57 21.01 8.25
N THR A 367 14.88 20.03 7.73
CA THR A 367 15.49 18.91 7.01
C THR A 367 14.84 18.69 5.67
N PHE A 368 15.64 18.22 4.76
CA PHE A 368 15.29 17.71 3.45
C PHE A 368 15.62 16.23 3.39
N ASN A 369 14.72 15.39 2.86
CA ASN A 369 15.06 14.00 2.62
C ASN A 369 14.68 13.56 1.21
N ALA A 370 15.42 12.57 0.71
CA ALA A 370 15.11 11.81 -0.49
C ALA A 370 15.35 10.33 -0.22
N GLY A 371 14.50 9.49 -0.73
CA GLY A 371 14.61 8.04 -0.56
C GLY A 371 14.26 7.28 -1.81
N TYR A 372 14.87 6.11 -1.95
CA TYR A 372 14.61 5.20 -3.04
C TYR A 372 14.55 3.76 -2.53
N ASP A 373 13.53 3.02 -2.99
CA ASP A 373 13.40 1.58 -2.80
C ASP A 373 13.42 0.87 -4.15
N THR A 374 14.12 -0.25 -4.24
CA THR A 374 14.15 -1.07 -5.46
C THR A 374 12.80 -1.74 -5.72
N LYS A 375 12.10 -2.16 -4.66
CA LYS A 375 10.74 -2.70 -4.79
C LYS A 375 9.77 -1.58 -5.14
N GLY A 376 9.13 -1.71 -6.29
CA GLY A 376 8.19 -0.71 -6.80
C GLY A 376 8.83 0.55 -7.35
N LYS A 377 10.15 0.57 -7.53
CA LYS A 377 10.87 1.80 -7.97
C LYS A 377 10.39 3.03 -7.19
N ASN A 378 10.23 2.85 -5.90
CA ASN A 378 9.64 3.85 -5.00
C ASN A 378 10.59 5.03 -4.80
N VAL A 379 10.13 6.23 -5.14
CA VAL A 379 10.84 7.47 -4.93
C VAL A 379 10.07 8.31 -3.93
N ARG A 380 10.76 8.75 -2.89
CA ARG A 380 10.18 9.56 -1.82
C ARG A 380 10.94 10.86 -1.64
N GLY A 381 10.26 11.89 -1.19
CA GLY A 381 10.86 13.13 -0.78
C GLY A 381 10.04 13.80 0.30
N GLY A 382 10.70 14.57 1.15
CA GLY A 382 10.01 15.26 2.23
C GLY A 382 10.77 16.47 2.75
N LEU A 383 10.05 17.30 3.47
CA LEU A 383 10.52 18.49 4.15
C LEU A 383 10.05 18.45 5.60
N GLY A 384 10.99 18.44 6.53
CA GLY A 384 10.73 18.33 7.96
C GLY A 384 11.11 19.59 8.72
N PHE A 385 10.35 19.85 9.78
CA PHE A 385 10.57 20.96 10.70
C PHE A 385 10.55 20.46 12.13
N ARG A 386 11.42 21.02 12.95
CA ARG A 386 11.46 20.76 14.38
C ARG A 386 11.38 22.05 15.17
N VAL A 387 10.58 22.03 16.22
CA VAL A 387 10.51 23.08 17.23
C VAL A 387 10.66 22.46 18.60
N ILE A 388 11.51 23.08 19.43
CA ILE A 388 11.74 22.70 20.83
C ILE A 388 11.22 23.83 21.71
N TYR A 389 10.39 23.47 22.69
CA TYR A 389 9.88 24.39 23.71
C TYR A 389 10.62 24.23 25.00
#